data_6a13a6d5d48da6e06eb97ccd6a1637e7
#
_entry.id   6a13a6d5d48da6e06eb97ccd6a1637e7
#
_cell.length_a   1.000
_cell.length_b   1.000
_cell.length_c   1.000
_cell.angle_alpha   90.00
_cell.angle_beta   90.00
_cell.angle_gamma   90.00
#
_symmetry.space_group_name_H-M   'P 1'
#
loop_
_entity.id
_entity.type
_entity.pdbx_description
1 polymer ?
#
loop_
_entity_poly.entity_id
_entity_poly.type
_entity_poly.pdbx_seq_one_letter_code
_entity_poly.pdbx_strand_id
1 'polypeptide(L)'
;MQPTSNATVYIVDDDAIVRDALAWLLRSRHLPSQVFASGEAFDQFLDEGFVPNEPCCLLLDVRMPGMSGLALFEALIARGLAAVMPVIFLTGHADVPTAVEAVKQGAFDFCEKPFSDNALVDRIELAIAASARLLAAQRHHAHVQTLLAELTDRERDVMRLVLEGLP
;
A
#
# COMPACT_ATOMS: atom_id res chain seq x y z
N MET A 1 18.31 -5.42 9.73
CA MET A 1 16.95 -5.21 9.20
C MET A 1 16.31 -6.58 9.06
N GLN A 2 15.30 -6.86 9.84
CA GLN A 2 14.59 -8.15 9.74
C GLN A 2 13.87 -8.18 8.40
N PRO A 3 14.02 -9.24 7.59
CA PRO A 3 13.18 -9.36 6.42
C PRO A 3 11.72 -9.39 6.88
N THR A 4 10.92 -8.51 6.33
CA THR A 4 9.47 -8.57 6.49
C THR A 4 9.01 -9.84 5.77
N SER A 5 8.95 -10.93 6.49
CA SER A 5 8.84 -12.28 5.93
C SER A 5 7.57 -12.55 5.12
N ASN A 6 6.62 -11.61 5.10
CA ASN A 6 5.32 -11.80 4.46
C ASN A 6 4.85 -10.58 3.64
N ALA A 7 5.76 -9.69 3.24
CA ALA A 7 5.37 -8.54 2.42
C ALA A 7 5.13 -8.96 0.96
N THR A 8 4.13 -8.37 0.32
CA THR A 8 3.83 -8.60 -1.10
C THR A 8 3.85 -7.29 -1.87
N VAL A 9 4.50 -7.30 -3.03
CA VAL A 9 4.49 -6.17 -3.98
C VAL A 9 3.52 -6.51 -5.11
N TYR A 10 2.50 -5.68 -5.29
CA TYR A 10 1.58 -5.79 -6.41
C TYR A 10 2.09 -4.93 -7.55
N ILE A 11 2.01 -5.46 -8.77
CA ILE A 11 2.50 -4.78 -9.98
C ILE A 11 1.34 -4.71 -10.98
N VAL A 12 0.97 -3.50 -11.37
CA VAL A 12 -0.05 -3.25 -12.39
C VAL A 12 0.58 -2.46 -13.53
N ASP A 13 0.78 -3.11 -14.65
CA ASP A 13 1.37 -2.55 -15.87
C ASP A 13 0.85 -3.33 -17.06
N ASP A 14 0.48 -2.67 -18.14
CA ASP A 14 -0.03 -3.33 -19.35
C ASP A 14 1.08 -3.96 -20.21
N ASP A 15 2.34 -3.55 -20.01
CA ASP A 15 3.49 -4.08 -20.72
C ASP A 15 4.02 -5.36 -20.02
N ALA A 16 3.89 -6.49 -20.70
CA ALA A 16 4.37 -7.78 -20.20
C ALA A 16 5.87 -7.79 -19.93
N ILE A 17 6.66 -7.08 -20.75
CA ILE A 17 8.12 -6.99 -20.58
C ILE A 17 8.45 -6.29 -19.26
N VAL A 18 7.76 -5.20 -18.97
CA VAL A 18 7.94 -4.47 -17.70
C VAL A 18 7.53 -5.33 -16.51
N ARG A 19 6.37 -6.00 -16.59
CA ARG A 19 5.90 -6.90 -15.52
C ARG A 19 6.92 -8.00 -15.22
N ASP A 20 7.41 -8.66 -16.28
CA ASP A 20 8.37 -9.76 -16.12
C ASP A 20 9.70 -9.28 -15.54
N ALA A 21 10.19 -8.13 -16.00
CA ALA A 21 11.43 -7.54 -15.49
C ALA A 21 11.31 -7.16 -14.01
N LEU A 22 10.19 -6.55 -13.62
CA LEU A 22 9.93 -6.18 -12.23
C LEU A 22 9.77 -7.41 -11.33
N ALA A 23 9.04 -8.41 -11.78
CA ALA A 23 8.86 -9.66 -11.03
C ALA A 23 10.20 -10.37 -10.82
N TRP A 24 11.06 -10.39 -11.83
CA TRP A 24 12.40 -10.96 -11.72
C TRP A 24 13.27 -10.18 -10.74
N LEU A 25 13.28 -8.84 -10.83
CA LEU A 25 14.01 -7.97 -9.91
C LEU A 25 13.59 -8.24 -8.46
N LEU A 26 12.29 -8.24 -8.20
CA LEU A 26 11.77 -8.46 -6.84
C LEU A 26 12.10 -9.86 -6.33
N ARG A 27 12.03 -10.87 -7.18
CA ARG A 27 12.44 -12.23 -6.82
C ARG A 27 13.91 -12.28 -6.41
N SER A 28 14.79 -11.56 -7.12
CA SER A 28 16.22 -11.50 -6.80
C SER A 28 16.49 -10.83 -5.45
N ARG A 29 15.54 -10.05 -4.96
CA ARG A 29 15.60 -9.36 -3.65
C ARG A 29 14.75 -10.03 -2.57
N HIS A 30 14.27 -11.26 -2.84
CA HIS A 30 13.42 -12.03 -1.91
C HIS A 30 12.11 -11.31 -1.54
N LEU A 31 11.57 -10.52 -2.46
CA LEU A 31 10.29 -9.84 -2.32
C LEU A 31 9.22 -10.55 -3.17
N PRO A 32 8.25 -11.23 -2.55
CA PRO A 32 7.13 -11.81 -3.29
C PRO A 32 6.35 -10.75 -4.06
N SER A 33 5.92 -11.09 -5.27
CA SER A 33 5.13 -10.18 -6.09
C SER A 33 3.96 -10.88 -6.75
N GLN A 34 2.94 -10.10 -7.08
CA GLN A 34 1.79 -10.53 -7.86
C GLN A 34 1.55 -9.50 -8.97
N VAL A 35 1.39 -9.98 -10.21
CA VAL A 35 1.30 -9.12 -11.39
C VAL A 35 -0.11 -9.08 -11.95
N PHE A 36 -0.49 -7.92 -12.49
CA PHE A 36 -1.78 -7.68 -13.14
C PHE A 36 -1.53 -6.94 -14.45
N ALA A 37 -2.25 -7.34 -15.49
CA ALA A 37 -2.06 -6.79 -16.83
C ALA A 37 -2.87 -5.51 -17.08
N SER A 38 -3.76 -5.15 -16.19
CA SER A 38 -4.63 -3.97 -16.35
C SER A 38 -5.14 -3.47 -15.00
N GLY A 39 -5.58 -2.22 -14.99
CA GLY A 39 -6.26 -1.64 -13.82
C GLY A 39 -7.56 -2.36 -13.49
N GLU A 40 -8.31 -2.77 -14.51
CA GLU A 40 -9.56 -3.52 -14.35
C GLU A 40 -9.33 -4.87 -13.66
N ALA A 41 -8.25 -5.58 -14.03
CA ALA A 41 -7.91 -6.86 -13.42
C ALA A 41 -7.58 -6.70 -11.93
N PHE A 42 -6.86 -5.64 -11.58
CA PHE A 42 -6.56 -5.35 -10.17
C PHE A 42 -7.80 -4.90 -9.39
N ASP A 43 -8.63 -4.05 -9.99
CA ASP A 43 -9.88 -3.61 -9.37
C ASP A 43 -10.81 -4.79 -9.09
N GLN A 44 -10.91 -5.73 -10.03
CA GLN A 44 -11.64 -6.98 -9.81
C GLN A 44 -11.06 -7.81 -8.67
N PHE A 45 -9.75 -7.91 -8.58
CA PHE A 45 -9.07 -8.58 -7.46
C PHE A 45 -9.47 -7.96 -6.11
N LEU A 46 -9.58 -6.64 -6.04
CA LEU A 46 -10.05 -5.95 -4.85
C LEU A 46 -11.52 -6.24 -4.56
N ASP A 47 -12.36 -6.30 -5.59
CA ASP A 47 -13.80 -6.60 -5.46
C ASP A 47 -14.07 -8.02 -4.96
N GLU A 48 -13.16 -8.94 -5.17
CA GLU A 48 -13.26 -10.32 -4.67
C GLU A 48 -13.05 -10.44 -3.16
N GLY A 49 -12.94 -9.32 -2.45
CA GLY A 49 -12.86 -9.28 -0.99
C GLY A 49 -11.45 -9.21 -0.45
N PHE A 50 -10.49 -8.77 -1.26
CA PHE A 50 -9.12 -8.59 -0.78
C PHE A 50 -9.05 -7.56 0.34
N VAL A 51 -8.44 -7.94 1.45
CA VAL A 51 -8.14 -7.05 2.58
C VAL A 51 -6.66 -7.21 2.94
N PRO A 52 -5.89 -6.12 2.95
CA PRO A 52 -4.47 -6.19 3.31
C PRO A 52 -4.30 -6.62 4.77
N ASN A 53 -3.78 -7.82 4.99
CA ASN A 53 -3.43 -8.34 6.32
C ASN A 53 -1.93 -8.31 6.58
N GLU A 54 -1.16 -8.29 5.51
CA GLU A 54 0.30 -8.26 5.54
C GLU A 54 0.81 -7.00 4.86
N PRO A 55 2.01 -6.52 5.22
CA PRO A 55 2.59 -5.35 4.57
C PRO A 55 2.65 -5.50 3.06
N CYS A 56 2.32 -4.45 2.34
CA CYS A 56 2.30 -4.47 0.88
C CYS A 56 2.56 -3.09 0.29
N CYS A 57 2.82 -3.05 -1.00
CA CYS A 57 2.79 -1.84 -1.79
C CYS A 57 2.35 -2.17 -3.22
N LEU A 58 1.98 -1.14 -3.96
CA LEU A 58 1.54 -1.24 -5.34
C LEU A 58 2.46 -0.44 -6.24
N LEU A 59 3.06 -1.12 -7.23
CA LEU A 59 3.73 -0.46 -8.36
C LEU A 59 2.69 -0.30 -9.47
N LEU A 60 2.44 0.93 -9.88
CA LEU A 60 1.31 1.25 -10.76
C LEU A 60 1.76 2.11 -11.94
N ASP A 61 1.63 1.60 -13.15
CA ASP A 61 1.87 2.38 -14.35
C ASP A 61 0.80 3.47 -14.49
N VAL A 62 1.22 4.69 -14.83
CA VAL A 62 0.31 5.83 -14.99
C VAL A 62 -0.59 5.63 -16.20
N ARG A 63 -0.01 5.22 -17.33
CA ARG A 63 -0.72 5.19 -18.62
C ARG A 63 -0.98 3.76 -19.06
N MET A 64 -2.24 3.36 -18.96
CA MET A 64 -2.69 2.04 -19.42
C MET A 64 -3.98 2.19 -20.23
N PRO A 65 -4.22 1.28 -21.21
CA PRO A 65 -5.51 1.23 -21.92
C PRO A 65 -6.66 0.95 -20.95
N GLY A 66 -7.83 1.54 -21.20
CA GLY A 66 -8.98 1.39 -20.32
C GLY A 66 -8.81 2.19 -19.05
N MET A 67 -8.80 1.52 -17.90
CA MET A 67 -8.58 2.17 -16.61
C MET A 67 -7.13 2.63 -16.48
N SER A 68 -6.92 3.94 -16.36
CA SER A 68 -5.59 4.52 -16.14
C SER A 68 -5.09 4.23 -14.71
N GLY A 69 -3.78 4.37 -14.51
CA GLY A 69 -3.21 4.26 -13.17
C GLY A 69 -3.82 5.28 -12.20
N LEU A 70 -4.06 6.50 -12.67
CA LEU A 70 -4.69 7.53 -11.84
C LEU A 70 -6.11 7.14 -11.43
N ALA A 71 -6.92 6.60 -12.35
CA ALA A 71 -8.27 6.14 -12.03
C ALA A 71 -8.27 5.00 -11.01
N LEU A 72 -7.34 4.05 -11.14
CA LEU A 72 -7.19 2.99 -10.15
C LEU A 72 -6.78 3.54 -8.79
N PHE A 73 -5.87 4.50 -8.76
CA PHE A 73 -5.46 5.16 -7.51
C PHE A 73 -6.62 5.86 -6.82
N GLU A 74 -7.46 6.57 -7.58
CA GLU A 74 -8.68 7.18 -7.05
C GLU A 74 -9.63 6.13 -6.46
N ALA A 75 -9.76 4.98 -7.10
CA ALA A 75 -10.54 3.86 -6.57
C ALA A 75 -9.97 3.32 -5.26
N LEU A 76 -8.64 3.23 -5.14
CA LEU A 76 -7.98 2.84 -3.89
C LEU A 76 -8.24 3.84 -2.76
N ILE A 77 -8.19 5.13 -3.05
CA ILE A 77 -8.54 6.18 -2.08
C ILE A 77 -9.98 6.01 -1.62
N ALA A 78 -10.92 5.81 -2.55
CA ALA A 78 -12.33 5.63 -2.24
C ALA A 78 -12.59 4.40 -1.37
N ARG A 79 -11.79 3.34 -1.52
CA ARG A 79 -11.87 2.11 -0.71
C ARG A 79 -11.16 2.25 0.64
N GLY A 80 -10.44 3.35 0.90
CA GLY A 80 -9.63 3.51 2.10
C GLY A 80 -8.37 2.64 2.14
N LEU A 81 -7.88 2.19 0.98
CA LEU A 81 -6.74 1.28 0.88
C LEU A 81 -5.41 1.99 0.59
N ALA A 82 -5.43 3.23 0.12
CA ALA A 82 -4.23 3.94 -0.36
C ALA A 82 -3.15 4.14 0.71
N ALA A 83 -3.50 4.11 1.98
CA ALA A 83 -2.54 4.25 3.08
C ALA A 83 -1.90 2.91 3.46
N VAL A 84 -2.70 1.83 3.57
CA VAL A 84 -2.19 0.49 3.93
C VAL A 84 -1.50 -0.20 2.76
N MET A 85 -1.82 0.20 1.54
CA MET A 85 -1.18 -0.24 0.30
C MET A 85 -0.58 0.99 -0.39
N PRO A 86 0.59 1.48 0.06
CA PRO A 86 1.21 2.65 -0.54
C PRO A 86 1.45 2.45 -2.03
N VAL A 87 1.15 3.47 -2.82
CA VAL A 87 1.25 3.42 -4.28
C VAL A 87 2.51 4.15 -4.73
N ILE A 88 3.33 3.46 -5.51
CA ILE A 88 4.47 4.04 -6.23
C ILE A 88 4.13 4.02 -7.71
N PHE A 89 3.98 5.19 -8.30
CA PHE A 89 3.71 5.30 -9.74
C PHE A 89 4.98 5.07 -10.55
N LEU A 90 4.84 4.27 -11.61
CA LEU A 90 5.86 4.14 -12.64
C LEU A 90 5.44 5.00 -13.82
N THR A 91 6.26 5.96 -14.20
CA THR A 91 5.87 6.98 -15.17
C THR A 91 6.90 7.17 -16.27
N GLY A 92 6.44 7.40 -17.51
CA GLY A 92 7.27 7.96 -18.57
C GLY A 92 7.49 9.45 -18.34
N HIS A 93 8.46 10.03 -19.05
CA HIS A 93 8.83 11.44 -18.89
C HIS A 93 7.66 12.40 -19.06
N ALA A 94 6.78 12.13 -20.03
CA ALA A 94 5.64 13.00 -20.34
C ALA A 94 4.58 13.02 -19.23
N ASP A 95 4.55 12.00 -18.38
CA ASP A 95 3.53 11.83 -17.33
C ASP A 95 4.03 12.21 -15.92
N VAL A 96 5.26 12.73 -15.82
CA VAL A 96 5.82 13.15 -14.52
C VAL A 96 4.93 14.19 -13.81
N PRO A 97 4.39 15.23 -14.49
CA PRO A 97 3.49 16.16 -13.82
C PRO A 97 2.25 15.49 -13.20
N THR A 98 1.69 14.50 -13.90
CA THR A 98 0.55 13.70 -13.38
C THR A 98 0.95 12.91 -12.14
N ALA A 99 2.12 12.28 -12.17
CA ALA A 99 2.64 11.53 -11.04
C ALA A 99 2.90 12.42 -9.82
N VAL A 100 3.48 13.61 -10.02
CA VAL A 100 3.70 14.60 -8.96
C VAL A 100 2.38 15.00 -8.31
N GLU A 101 1.34 15.25 -9.11
CA GLU A 101 0.02 15.59 -8.59
C GLU A 101 -0.58 14.44 -7.79
N ALA A 102 -0.40 13.22 -8.26
CA ALA A 102 -0.86 12.03 -7.53
C ALA A 102 -0.18 11.88 -6.15
N VAL A 103 1.12 12.19 -6.06
CA VAL A 103 1.84 12.20 -4.78
C VAL A 103 1.25 13.24 -3.83
N LYS A 104 0.88 14.42 -4.32
CA LYS A 104 0.19 15.44 -3.53
C LYS A 104 -1.17 14.96 -3.02
N GLN A 105 -1.82 14.07 -3.75
CA GLN A 105 -3.12 13.48 -3.38
C GLN A 105 -2.99 12.24 -2.48
N GLY A 106 -1.78 11.84 -2.12
CA GLY A 106 -1.56 10.74 -1.19
C GLY A 106 -0.84 9.52 -1.74
N ALA A 107 -0.42 9.50 -3.01
CA ALA A 107 0.48 8.47 -3.49
C ALA A 107 1.80 8.53 -2.72
N PHE A 108 2.42 7.38 -2.53
CA PHE A 108 3.63 7.30 -1.71
C PHE A 108 4.83 7.98 -2.40
N ASP A 109 5.02 7.65 -3.69
CA ASP A 109 6.12 8.20 -4.49
C ASP A 109 5.86 7.92 -5.98
N PHE A 110 6.79 8.36 -6.82
CA PHE A 110 6.82 7.96 -8.22
C PHE A 110 8.25 7.65 -8.66
N CYS A 111 8.39 6.89 -9.73
CA CYS A 111 9.66 6.52 -10.32
C CYS A 111 9.59 6.69 -11.84
N GLU A 112 10.47 7.51 -12.40
CA GLU A 112 10.50 7.75 -13.85
C GLU A 112 11.24 6.63 -14.56
N LYS A 113 10.65 6.13 -15.63
CA LYS A 113 11.28 5.15 -16.53
C LYS A 113 12.25 5.83 -17.49
N PRO A 114 13.45 5.29 -17.74
CA PRO A 114 14.04 4.11 -17.11
C PRO A 114 14.53 4.43 -15.69
N PHE A 115 14.32 3.50 -14.76
CA PHE A 115 14.71 3.68 -13.36
C PHE A 115 15.89 2.77 -13.00
N SER A 116 16.63 3.17 -11.97
CA SER A 116 17.63 2.32 -11.34
C SER A 116 16.95 1.25 -10.49
N ASP A 117 17.35 0.00 -10.64
CA ASP A 117 16.83 -1.12 -9.85
C ASP A 117 16.97 -0.87 -8.35
N ASN A 118 18.14 -0.41 -7.91
CA ASN A 118 18.41 -0.11 -6.51
C ASN A 118 17.52 1.02 -5.98
N ALA A 119 17.36 2.10 -6.75
CA ALA A 119 16.52 3.22 -6.36
C ALA A 119 15.04 2.80 -6.23
N LEU A 120 14.56 1.96 -7.13
CA LEU A 120 13.19 1.45 -7.06
C LEU A 120 13.00 0.54 -5.84
N VAL A 121 13.92 -0.39 -5.62
CA VAL A 121 13.85 -1.30 -4.46
C VAL A 121 13.89 -0.53 -3.15
N ASP A 122 14.72 0.49 -3.03
CA ASP A 122 14.77 1.33 -1.83
C ASP A 122 13.41 1.99 -1.54
N ARG A 123 12.73 2.49 -2.57
CA ARG A 123 11.39 3.07 -2.42
C ARG A 123 10.34 2.03 -2.03
N ILE A 124 10.42 0.84 -2.62
CA ILE A 124 9.54 -0.28 -2.28
C ILE A 124 9.70 -0.66 -0.81
N GLU A 125 10.93 -0.77 -0.33
CA GLU A 125 11.21 -1.10 1.06
C GLU A 125 10.66 -0.04 2.03
N LEU A 126 10.79 1.24 1.69
CA LEU A 126 10.21 2.33 2.47
C LEU A 126 8.68 2.26 2.48
N ALA A 127 8.06 1.95 1.35
CA ALA A 127 6.61 1.80 1.23
C ALA A 127 6.10 0.62 2.07
N ILE A 128 6.78 -0.52 2.00
CA ILE A 128 6.45 -1.71 2.78
C ILE A 128 6.59 -1.41 4.29
N ALA A 129 7.63 -0.69 4.69
CA ALA A 129 7.81 -0.30 6.08
C ALA A 129 6.67 0.62 6.57
N ALA A 130 6.21 1.55 5.72
CA ALA A 130 5.07 2.41 6.03
C ALA A 130 3.77 1.59 6.19
N SER A 131 3.54 0.64 5.28
CA SER A 131 2.42 -0.30 5.35
C SER A 131 2.45 -1.11 6.65
N ALA A 132 3.61 -1.66 7.00
CA ALA A 132 3.79 -2.45 8.22
C ALA A 132 3.45 -1.64 9.49
N ARG A 133 3.92 -0.40 9.56
CA ARG A 133 3.63 0.49 10.70
C ARG A 133 2.14 0.77 10.84
N LEU A 134 1.47 1.05 9.73
CA LEU A 134 0.04 1.35 9.74
C LEU A 134 -0.80 0.13 10.13
N LEU A 135 -0.47 -1.05 9.58
CA LEU A 135 -1.14 -2.30 9.94
C LEU A 135 -0.95 -2.64 11.43
N ALA A 136 0.26 -2.46 11.95
CA ALA A 136 0.53 -2.67 13.37
C ALA A 136 -0.29 -1.72 14.26
N ALA A 137 -0.40 -0.45 13.87
CA ALA A 137 -1.22 0.54 14.58
C ALA A 137 -2.71 0.17 14.54
N GLN A 138 -3.21 -0.30 13.41
CA GLN A 138 -4.61 -0.73 13.26
C GLN A 138 -4.90 -1.98 14.12
N ARG A 139 -3.99 -2.95 14.14
CA ARG A 139 -4.12 -4.15 15.00
C ARG A 139 -4.11 -3.77 16.48
N HIS A 140 -3.23 -2.88 16.87
CA HIS A 140 -3.17 -2.39 18.25
C HIS A 140 -4.46 -1.67 18.64
N HIS A 141 -4.97 -0.78 17.79
CA HIS A 141 -6.23 -0.09 18.02
C HIS A 141 -7.40 -1.06 18.15
N ALA A 142 -7.52 -2.04 17.26
CA ALA A 142 -8.55 -3.07 17.33
C ALA A 142 -8.47 -3.89 18.62
N HIS A 143 -7.25 -4.24 19.06
CA HIS A 143 -7.02 -4.97 20.31
C HIS A 143 -7.47 -4.15 21.52
N VAL A 144 -7.11 -2.87 21.58
CA VAL A 144 -7.54 -1.96 22.67
C VAL A 144 -9.07 -1.83 22.68
N GLN A 145 -9.71 -1.68 21.53
CA GLN A 145 -11.17 -1.61 21.44
C GLN A 145 -11.84 -2.90 21.94
N THR A 146 -11.29 -4.07 21.63
CA THR A 146 -11.78 -5.35 22.14
C THR A 146 -11.68 -5.42 23.67
N LEU A 147 -10.53 -5.03 24.22
CA LEU A 147 -10.35 -5.00 25.68
C LEU A 147 -11.33 -4.04 26.36
N LEU A 148 -11.56 -2.86 25.78
CA LEU A 148 -12.52 -1.89 26.31
C LEU A 148 -13.96 -2.42 26.26
N ALA A 149 -14.31 -3.17 25.20
CA ALA A 149 -15.64 -3.77 25.08
C ALA A 149 -15.90 -4.86 26.13
N GLU A 150 -14.85 -5.50 26.65
CA GLU A 150 -14.94 -6.52 27.69
C GLU A 150 -15.05 -5.94 29.10
N LEU A 151 -14.83 -4.62 29.28
CA LEU A 151 -14.93 -3.98 30.58
C LEU A 151 -16.39 -3.85 31.03
N THR A 152 -16.63 -4.04 32.34
CA THR A 152 -17.90 -3.69 32.96
C THR A 152 -18.07 -2.16 33.01
N ASP A 153 -19.31 -1.69 33.17
CA ASP A 153 -19.58 -0.25 33.30
C ASP A 153 -18.78 0.40 34.42
N ARG A 154 -18.67 -0.30 35.56
CA ARG A 154 -17.89 0.18 36.71
C ARG A 154 -16.40 0.29 36.40
N GLU A 155 -15.84 -0.71 35.70
CA GLU A 155 -14.43 -0.68 35.30
C GLU A 155 -14.15 0.45 34.29
N ARG A 156 -15.07 0.72 33.39
CA ARG A 156 -14.98 1.87 32.47
C ARG A 156 -15.01 3.20 33.23
N ASP A 157 -15.86 3.34 34.22
CA ASP A 157 -15.94 4.55 35.03
C ASP A 157 -14.64 4.79 35.79
N VAL A 158 -14.05 3.77 36.40
CA VAL A 158 -12.76 3.85 37.06
C VAL A 158 -11.65 4.26 36.12
N MET A 159 -11.58 3.65 34.93
CA MET A 159 -10.59 3.98 33.92
C MET A 159 -10.71 5.43 33.45
N ARG A 160 -11.93 5.92 33.22
CA ARG A 160 -12.18 7.31 32.85
C ARG A 160 -11.66 8.28 33.92
N LEU A 161 -11.95 8.02 35.19
CA LEU A 161 -11.48 8.86 36.29
C LEU A 161 -9.96 8.92 36.40
N VAL A 162 -9.29 7.78 36.18
CA VAL A 162 -7.82 7.72 36.14
C VAL A 162 -7.25 8.55 35.00
N LEU A 163 -7.84 8.45 33.80
CA LEU A 163 -7.38 9.20 32.61
C LEU A 163 -7.61 10.70 32.76
N GLU A 164 -8.66 11.12 33.47
CA GLU A 164 -8.94 12.52 33.76
C GLU A 164 -8.06 13.09 34.90
N GLY A 165 -7.20 12.26 35.49
CA GLY A 165 -6.30 12.68 36.56
C GLY A 165 -6.99 12.99 37.88
N LEU A 166 -8.17 12.46 38.12
CA LEU A 166 -8.90 12.61 39.37
C LEU A 166 -8.36 11.61 40.41
N PRO A 167 -8.25 12.00 41.68
CA PRO A 167 -7.76 11.14 42.73
C PRO A 167 -8.70 10.00 43.09
#